data_f86acedf088472f06c954e09ee9058be
#
_entry.id   f86acedf088472f06c954e09ee9058be
#
_cell.length_a   1.000
_cell.length_b   1.000
_cell.length_c   1.000
_cell.angle_alpha   90.00
_cell.angle_beta   90.00
_cell.angle_gamma   90.00
#
_symmetry.space_group_name_H-M   'P 1'
#
loop_
_entity.id
_entity.type
_entity.pdbx_description
1 polymer ?
#
loop_
_entity_poly.entity_id
_entity_poly.type
_entity_poly.pdbx_seq_one_letter_code
_entity_poly.pdbx_strand_id
1 'polypeptide(L)'
;MNFMLRAPLFCLALISAVMLASCDSAPVTAEESDGYSMRSRFPKEYRTIAVAVFGNDTFDRPINGQLTEALIKEVQAITPYHIASDARADTLLRGTVRKRNLRELSKSRSTGLSEEMLYEVIVDWEWIDQRTGKVIVARNGFQGSALFVPSRPSSEPTDIGRIAVVQNLATDIVANLQGNW
;
A
#
# COMPACT_ATOMS: atom_id res chain seq x y z
N MET A 1 19.13 -74.51 -20.01
CA MET A 1 20.08 -73.88 -19.08
C MET A 1 20.07 -72.36 -19.27
N ASN A 2 18.85 -71.70 -19.18
CA ASN A 2 18.66 -70.26 -19.39
C ASN A 2 17.55 -69.67 -18.51
N PHE A 3 17.26 -70.32 -17.34
CA PHE A 3 16.16 -69.87 -16.47
C PHE A 3 16.63 -68.96 -15.31
N MET A 4 17.92 -68.97 -14.99
CA MET A 4 18.46 -68.22 -13.82
C MET A 4 18.84 -66.75 -14.12
N LEU A 5 18.85 -66.29 -15.37
CA LEU A 5 19.30 -64.99 -15.75
C LEU A 5 18.13 -63.96 -15.96
N ARG A 6 16.87 -64.43 -15.90
CA ARG A 6 15.69 -63.60 -16.13
C ARG A 6 15.07 -63.02 -14.86
N ALA A 7 15.38 -63.61 -13.72
CA ALA A 7 14.85 -63.13 -12.42
C ALA A 7 15.33 -61.73 -12.00
N PRO A 8 16.62 -61.36 -12.14
CA PRO A 8 17.06 -60.04 -11.70
C PRO A 8 16.54 -58.90 -12.61
N LEU A 9 16.27 -59.16 -13.89
CA LEU A 9 15.78 -58.16 -14.82
C LEU A 9 14.31 -57.76 -14.53
N PHE A 10 13.51 -58.75 -14.07
CA PHE A 10 12.11 -58.51 -13.70
C PHE A 10 11.97 -57.73 -12.40
N CYS A 11 12.85 -57.94 -11.43
CA CYS A 11 12.89 -57.16 -10.17
C CYS A 11 13.31 -55.70 -10.44
N LEU A 12 14.26 -55.47 -11.33
CA LEU A 12 14.72 -54.12 -11.68
C LEU A 12 13.62 -53.32 -12.39
N ALA A 13 12.83 -53.97 -13.25
CA ALA A 13 11.70 -53.33 -13.92
C ALA A 13 10.53 -53.00 -12.97
N LEU A 14 10.29 -53.82 -11.94
CA LEU A 14 9.27 -53.54 -10.93
C LEU A 14 9.63 -52.38 -10.01
N ILE A 15 10.90 -52.24 -9.64
CA ILE A 15 11.40 -51.16 -8.82
C ILE A 15 11.33 -49.81 -9.55
N SER A 16 11.58 -49.82 -10.88
CA SER A 16 11.45 -48.62 -11.73
C SER A 16 10.00 -48.12 -11.86
N ALA A 17 9.02 -49.02 -11.82
CA ALA A 17 7.60 -48.67 -11.94
C ALA A 17 7.02 -48.01 -10.65
N VAL A 18 7.59 -48.32 -9.48
CA VAL A 18 7.13 -47.76 -8.19
C VAL A 18 7.60 -46.32 -7.97
N MET A 19 8.69 -45.90 -8.62
CA MET A 19 9.22 -44.55 -8.48
C MET A 19 8.47 -43.48 -9.31
N LEU A 20 7.56 -43.88 -10.21
CA LEU A 20 6.77 -42.97 -11.06
C LEU A 20 5.38 -42.65 -10.49
N ALA A 21 5.00 -43.23 -9.35
CA ALA A 21 3.68 -43.04 -8.75
C ALA A 21 3.67 -41.98 -7.61
N SER A 22 4.76 -41.23 -7.43
CA SER A 22 4.88 -40.21 -6.33
C SER A 22 4.65 -38.80 -6.80
N CYS A 23 3.61 -38.53 -7.62
CA CYS A 23 3.02 -37.23 -7.80
C CYS A 23 1.52 -37.33 -7.53
N ASP A 24 1.18 -37.67 -6.29
CA ASP A 24 -0.18 -37.46 -5.80
C ASP A 24 -0.33 -35.97 -5.48
N SER A 25 -0.84 -35.23 -6.45
CA SER A 25 -1.39 -33.90 -6.22
C SER A 25 -2.69 -34.11 -5.46
N ALA A 26 -2.60 -34.25 -4.14
CA ALA A 26 -3.77 -34.16 -3.30
C ALA A 26 -4.54 -32.89 -3.68
N PRO A 27 -5.87 -32.95 -3.91
CA PRO A 27 -6.66 -31.76 -4.10
C PRO A 27 -6.50 -30.94 -2.81
N VAL A 28 -5.89 -29.75 -2.93
CA VAL A 28 -5.85 -28.79 -1.83
C VAL A 28 -7.28 -28.37 -1.61
N THR A 29 -7.97 -29.10 -0.71
CA THR A 29 -9.19 -28.60 -0.10
C THR A 29 -8.81 -27.28 0.53
N ALA A 30 -9.48 -26.22 0.11
CA ALA A 30 -9.28 -24.86 0.59
C ALA A 30 -9.81 -24.75 2.04
N GLU A 31 -9.18 -25.49 2.97
CA GLU A 31 -9.31 -25.29 4.40
C GLU A 31 -8.12 -24.44 4.84
N GLU A 32 -8.46 -23.21 5.22
CA GLU A 32 -7.71 -22.27 6.06
C GLU A 32 -6.22 -22.61 6.24
N SER A 33 -5.44 -22.38 5.20
CA SER A 33 -4.01 -22.19 5.40
C SER A 33 -3.86 -20.78 5.99
N ASP A 34 -3.48 -20.71 7.25
CA ASP A 34 -3.07 -19.51 7.99
C ASP A 34 -1.76 -18.97 7.40
N GLY A 35 -1.76 -18.68 6.10
CA GLY A 35 -0.61 -18.20 5.36
C GLY A 35 -0.99 -17.67 3.98
N TYR A 36 -0.72 -16.40 3.74
CA TYR A 36 -0.77 -15.67 2.48
C TYR A 36 -2.03 -15.91 1.62
N SER A 37 -3.16 -15.35 2.06
CA SER A 37 -4.35 -15.27 1.23
C SER A 37 -4.08 -14.34 0.04
N MET A 38 -4.14 -14.87 -1.18
CA MET A 38 -4.17 -14.09 -2.44
C MET A 38 -5.47 -13.30 -2.62
N ARG A 39 -6.36 -13.33 -1.62
CA ARG A 39 -7.63 -12.59 -1.66
C ARG A 39 -7.36 -11.12 -1.41
N SER A 40 -7.94 -10.28 -2.26
CA SER A 40 -7.95 -8.83 -2.02
C SER A 40 -8.54 -8.53 -0.64
N ARG A 41 -7.81 -7.77 0.17
CA ARG A 41 -8.24 -7.33 1.50
C ARG A 41 -9.26 -6.19 1.45
N PHE A 42 -9.52 -5.64 0.26
CA PHE A 42 -10.46 -4.55 0.05
C PHE A 42 -11.90 -5.06 0.02
N PRO A 43 -12.86 -4.34 0.63
CA PRO A 43 -14.30 -4.65 0.55
C PRO A 43 -14.78 -4.82 -0.89
N LYS A 44 -15.39 -5.97 -1.19
CA LYS A 44 -15.88 -6.31 -2.54
C LYS A 44 -17.22 -5.71 -2.89
N GLU A 45 -17.90 -5.13 -1.91
CA GLU A 45 -19.23 -4.48 -2.06
C GLU A 45 -19.16 -3.17 -2.84
N TYR A 46 -17.98 -2.54 -2.89
CA TYR A 46 -17.73 -1.30 -3.59
C TYR A 46 -16.91 -1.56 -4.85
N ARG A 47 -17.26 -0.89 -5.94
CA ARG A 47 -16.56 -0.99 -7.22
C ARG A 47 -15.91 0.32 -7.64
N THR A 48 -16.49 1.44 -7.18
CA THR A 48 -16.07 2.77 -7.57
C THR A 48 -15.81 3.65 -6.35
N ILE A 49 -14.80 4.50 -6.48
CA ILE A 49 -14.42 5.48 -5.47
C ILE A 49 -14.22 6.84 -6.11
N ALA A 50 -14.75 7.87 -5.49
CA ALA A 50 -14.39 9.25 -5.77
C ALA A 50 -13.35 9.73 -4.75
N VAL A 51 -12.36 10.47 -5.21
CA VAL A 51 -11.41 11.17 -4.34
C VAL A 51 -11.68 12.65 -4.48
N ALA A 52 -12.25 13.27 -3.45
CA ALA A 52 -12.47 14.71 -3.42
C ALA A 52 -11.13 15.46 -3.32
N VAL A 53 -11.08 16.66 -3.86
CA VAL A 53 -9.93 17.54 -3.64
C VAL A 53 -9.81 17.82 -2.14
N PHE A 54 -8.67 17.46 -1.55
CA PHE A 54 -8.44 17.66 -0.11
C PHE A 54 -8.41 19.15 0.23
N GLY A 55 -9.01 19.48 1.36
CA GLY A 55 -8.90 20.82 1.94
C GLY A 55 -7.47 21.10 2.41
N ASN A 56 -7.14 22.38 2.60
CA ASN A 56 -5.81 22.78 3.07
C ASN A 56 -5.92 23.96 4.05
N ASP A 57 -5.61 23.69 5.30
CA ASP A 57 -5.56 24.70 6.37
C ASP A 57 -4.14 25.24 6.57
N THR A 58 -3.19 24.86 5.70
CA THR A 58 -1.79 25.28 5.80
C THR A 58 -1.43 26.36 4.78
N PHE A 59 -0.26 26.99 4.96
CA PHE A 59 0.28 27.95 3.99
C PHE A 59 0.99 27.28 2.80
N ASP A 60 1.17 25.96 2.81
CA ASP A 60 1.77 25.21 1.69
C ASP A 60 0.70 24.89 0.64
N ARG A 61 0.50 25.82 -0.29
CA ARG A 61 -0.60 25.77 -1.27
C ARG A 61 -0.62 24.54 -2.18
N PRO A 62 0.52 23.99 -2.67
CA PRO A 62 0.47 22.86 -3.58
C PRO A 62 0.16 21.51 -2.91
N ILE A 63 0.28 21.40 -1.58
CA ILE A 63 0.27 20.11 -0.88
C ILE A 63 -1.04 19.34 -1.02
N ASN A 64 -2.18 20.00 -0.98
CA ASN A 64 -3.49 19.34 -1.08
C ASN A 64 -3.75 18.80 -2.48
N GLY A 65 -3.39 19.54 -3.51
CA GLY A 65 -3.50 19.08 -4.90
C GLY A 65 -2.59 17.88 -5.17
N GLN A 66 -1.33 17.95 -4.70
CA GLN A 66 -0.37 16.85 -4.81
C GLN A 66 -0.83 15.61 -4.04
N LEU A 67 -1.39 15.77 -2.83
CA LEU A 67 -1.92 14.65 -2.05
C LEU A 67 -3.13 14.01 -2.75
N THR A 68 -4.05 14.84 -3.27
CA THR A 68 -5.21 14.33 -4.02
C THR A 68 -4.78 13.53 -5.24
N GLU A 69 -3.82 14.04 -6.00
CA GLU A 69 -3.28 13.35 -7.19
C GLU A 69 -2.56 12.04 -6.81
N ALA A 70 -1.76 12.07 -5.74
CA ALA A 70 -1.07 10.87 -5.24
C ALA A 70 -2.06 9.80 -4.78
N LEU A 71 -3.13 10.19 -4.07
CA LEU A 71 -4.21 9.28 -3.65
C LEU A 71 -4.92 8.63 -4.86
N ILE A 72 -5.24 9.41 -5.89
CA ILE A 72 -5.85 8.88 -7.11
C ILE A 72 -4.95 7.83 -7.77
N LYS A 73 -3.66 8.14 -7.91
CA LYS A 73 -2.68 7.20 -8.49
C LYS A 73 -2.54 5.94 -7.66
N GLU A 74 -2.45 6.07 -6.34
CA GLU A 74 -2.29 4.95 -5.43
C GLU A 74 -3.53 4.04 -5.41
N VAL A 75 -4.74 4.62 -5.37
CA VAL A 75 -5.99 3.86 -5.50
C VAL A 75 -6.01 3.05 -6.79
N GLN A 76 -5.63 3.65 -7.93
CA GLN A 76 -5.60 2.95 -9.21
C GLN A 76 -4.53 1.85 -9.28
N ALA A 77 -3.42 2.02 -8.55
CA ALA A 77 -2.30 1.09 -8.58
C ALA A 77 -2.52 -0.16 -7.73
N ILE A 78 -3.09 -0.02 -6.54
CA ILE A 78 -3.10 -1.11 -5.54
C ILE A 78 -4.50 -1.57 -5.12
N THR A 79 -5.57 -0.86 -5.52
CA THR A 79 -6.93 -1.27 -5.16
C THR A 79 -7.70 -1.81 -6.36
N PRO A 80 -8.75 -2.63 -6.15
CA PRO A 80 -9.63 -3.07 -7.21
C PRO A 80 -10.67 -2.01 -7.62
N TYR A 81 -10.63 -0.81 -7.04
CA TYR A 81 -11.64 0.24 -7.27
C TYR A 81 -11.33 1.07 -8.51
N HIS A 82 -12.37 1.42 -9.25
CA HIS A 82 -12.27 2.35 -10.36
C HIS A 82 -12.56 3.77 -9.88
N ILE A 83 -11.73 4.73 -10.30
CA ILE A 83 -12.00 6.13 -10.03
C ILE A 83 -13.24 6.59 -10.81
N ALA A 84 -14.16 7.20 -10.11
CA ALA A 84 -15.38 7.79 -10.68
C ALA A 84 -15.57 9.24 -10.20
N SER A 85 -16.45 9.95 -10.86
CA SER A 85 -16.87 11.28 -10.39
C SER A 85 -17.71 11.13 -9.12
N ASP A 86 -17.69 12.15 -8.26
CA ASP A 86 -18.42 12.19 -7.00
C ASP A 86 -19.89 11.75 -7.13
N ALA A 87 -20.60 12.26 -8.14
CA ALA A 87 -22.01 11.94 -8.38
C ALA A 87 -22.30 10.48 -8.79
N ARG A 88 -21.30 9.67 -9.12
CA ARG A 88 -21.46 8.29 -9.63
C ARG A 88 -20.67 7.24 -8.87
N ALA A 89 -19.88 7.65 -7.92
CA ALA A 89 -19.08 6.72 -7.14
C ALA A 89 -19.90 6.03 -6.04
N ASP A 90 -19.57 4.79 -5.74
CA ASP A 90 -20.15 4.06 -4.60
C ASP A 90 -19.66 4.66 -3.28
N THR A 91 -18.40 5.10 -3.25
CA THR A 91 -17.77 5.63 -2.05
C THR A 91 -17.00 6.92 -2.34
N LEU A 92 -16.83 7.73 -1.30
CA LEU A 92 -16.12 9.01 -1.34
C LEU A 92 -15.00 9.02 -0.31
N LEU A 93 -13.78 9.31 -0.76
CA LEU A 93 -12.64 9.64 0.09
C LEU A 93 -12.46 11.16 0.10
N ARG A 94 -12.53 11.77 1.28
CA ARG A 94 -12.30 13.19 1.47
C ARG A 94 -11.47 13.47 2.71
N GLY A 95 -10.83 14.62 2.77
CA GLY A 95 -10.02 15.00 3.92
C GLY A 95 -9.51 16.43 3.84
N THR A 96 -8.72 16.81 4.84
CA THR A 96 -8.13 18.15 4.94
C THR A 96 -6.72 18.04 5.52
N VAL A 97 -5.77 18.69 4.89
CA VAL A 97 -4.42 18.88 5.43
C VAL A 97 -4.49 19.92 6.54
N ARG A 98 -4.30 19.49 7.79
CA ARG A 98 -4.45 20.33 8.98
C ARG A 98 -3.19 21.10 9.34
N LYS A 99 -2.05 20.42 9.24
CA LYS A 99 -0.81 20.99 9.72
C LYS A 99 0.39 20.50 8.91
N ARG A 100 1.35 21.37 8.72
CA ARG A 100 2.65 21.07 8.14
C ARG A 100 3.75 21.59 9.06
N ASN A 101 4.70 20.72 9.40
CA ASN A 101 5.85 21.05 10.21
C ASN A 101 7.15 20.74 9.47
N LEU A 102 8.16 21.55 9.71
CA LEU A 102 9.55 21.25 9.36
C LEU A 102 10.33 21.18 10.66
N ARG A 103 11.01 20.07 10.90
CA ARG A 103 11.82 19.87 12.10
C ARG A 103 13.24 19.50 11.72
N GLU A 104 14.20 20.21 12.27
CA GLU A 104 15.60 19.87 12.15
C GLU A 104 15.92 18.69 13.08
N LEU A 105 16.58 17.67 12.55
CA LEU A 105 17.00 16.49 13.32
C LEU A 105 18.48 16.52 13.64
N SER A 106 19.31 16.98 12.70
CA SER A 106 20.76 17.06 12.91
C SER A 106 21.37 18.30 12.28
N LYS A 107 22.50 18.75 12.86
CA LYS A 107 23.35 19.84 12.36
C LYS A 107 24.77 19.37 12.19
N SER A 108 25.41 19.85 11.15
CA SER A 108 26.87 19.70 10.97
C SER A 108 27.61 20.42 12.06
N ARG A 109 28.51 19.73 12.74
CA ARG A 109 29.39 20.34 13.77
C ARG A 109 30.42 21.30 13.16
N SER A 110 30.77 21.08 11.89
CA SER A 110 31.80 21.89 11.21
C SER A 110 31.24 23.15 10.55
N THR A 111 30.00 23.08 10.01
CA THR A 111 29.40 24.18 9.25
C THR A 111 28.21 24.85 9.94
N GLY A 112 27.63 24.20 10.96
CA GLY A 112 26.41 24.65 11.62
C GLY A 112 25.14 24.55 10.77
N LEU A 113 25.24 24.01 9.55
CA LEU A 113 24.10 23.84 8.65
C LEU A 113 23.27 22.59 9.01
N SER A 114 21.98 22.64 8.74
CA SER A 114 21.08 21.49 8.91
C SER A 114 21.48 20.37 7.97
N GLU A 115 21.81 19.20 8.50
CA GLU A 115 22.15 18.00 7.72
C GLU A 115 20.91 17.17 7.40
N GLU A 116 19.98 17.03 8.35
CA GLU A 116 18.76 16.29 8.17
C GLU A 116 17.56 17.08 8.67
N MET A 117 16.54 17.13 7.85
CA MET A 117 15.25 17.73 8.18
C MET A 117 14.11 16.74 7.98
N LEU A 118 13.16 16.78 8.90
CA LEU A 118 11.91 16.02 8.82
C LEU A 118 10.80 16.94 8.31
N TYR A 119 10.18 16.54 7.21
CA TYR A 119 8.94 17.13 6.73
C TYR A 119 7.78 16.30 7.25
N GLU A 120 6.89 16.90 7.99
CA GLU A 120 5.80 16.26 8.71
C GLU A 120 4.47 16.90 8.29
N VAL A 121 3.45 16.08 8.00
CA VAL A 121 2.12 16.52 7.60
C VAL A 121 1.07 15.78 8.41
N ILE A 122 0.08 16.50 8.89
CA ILE A 122 -1.05 15.97 9.63
C ILE A 122 -2.31 16.19 8.81
N VAL A 123 -3.08 15.12 8.62
CA VAL A 123 -4.29 15.08 7.78
C VAL A 123 -5.44 14.49 8.57
N ASP A 124 -6.63 15.08 8.45
CA ASP A 124 -7.88 14.42 8.79
C ASP A 124 -8.50 13.89 7.51
N TRP A 125 -8.99 12.66 7.54
CA TRP A 125 -9.63 12.08 6.38
C TRP A 125 -10.72 11.08 6.77
N GLU A 126 -11.68 10.89 5.87
CA GLU A 126 -12.76 9.93 6.02
C GLU A 126 -13.12 9.28 4.68
N TRP A 127 -13.51 8.03 4.76
CA TRP A 127 -14.03 7.23 3.65
C TRP A 127 -15.49 6.90 3.93
N ILE A 128 -16.38 7.25 3.00
CA ILE A 128 -17.82 7.27 3.19
C ILE A 128 -18.49 6.42 2.11
N ASP A 129 -19.47 5.59 2.49
CA ASP A 129 -20.43 4.98 1.56
C ASP A 129 -21.43 6.04 1.12
N GLN A 130 -21.42 6.42 -0.15
CA GLN A 130 -22.32 7.47 -0.67
C GLN A 130 -23.77 7.06 -0.75
N ARG A 131 -24.08 5.76 -0.82
CA ARG A 131 -25.45 5.28 -0.90
C ARG A 131 -26.15 5.37 0.44
N THR A 132 -25.44 5.14 1.52
CA THR A 132 -25.99 5.11 2.90
C THR A 132 -25.61 6.33 3.72
N GLY A 133 -24.60 7.10 3.30
CA GLY A 133 -24.01 8.18 4.08
C GLY A 133 -23.16 7.69 5.27
N LYS A 134 -22.94 6.38 5.39
CA LYS A 134 -22.20 5.79 6.50
C LYS A 134 -20.69 6.03 6.31
N VAL A 135 -20.04 6.51 7.36
CA VAL A 135 -18.57 6.58 7.42
C VAL A 135 -18.04 5.16 7.63
N ILE A 136 -17.26 4.68 6.65
CA ILE A 136 -16.62 3.36 6.68
C ILE A 136 -15.38 3.41 7.55
N VAL A 137 -14.50 4.39 7.28
CA VAL A 137 -13.29 4.67 8.06
C VAL A 137 -13.14 6.17 8.21
N ALA A 138 -12.74 6.63 9.39
CA ALA A 138 -12.29 8.00 9.62
C ALA A 138 -11.03 8.01 10.48
N ARG A 139 -10.13 8.92 10.19
CA ARG A 139 -8.91 9.16 10.96
C ARG A 139 -8.69 10.66 11.13
N ASN A 140 -8.55 11.08 12.37
CA ASN A 140 -8.17 12.44 12.72
C ASN A 140 -6.72 12.46 13.19
N GLY A 141 -5.99 13.49 12.80
CA GLY A 141 -4.59 13.63 13.17
C GLY A 141 -3.67 12.56 12.57
N PHE A 142 -4.04 12.02 11.39
CA PHE A 142 -3.23 11.03 10.69
C PHE A 142 -1.95 11.70 10.20
N GLN A 143 -0.79 11.14 10.58
CA GLN A 143 0.49 11.78 10.39
C GLN A 143 1.35 11.00 9.40
N GLY A 144 1.89 11.71 8.41
CA GLY A 144 2.98 11.24 7.56
C GLY A 144 4.23 12.07 7.74
N SER A 145 5.39 11.47 7.49
CA SER A 145 6.67 12.17 7.54
C SER A 145 7.65 11.65 6.52
N ALA A 146 8.60 12.51 6.11
CA ALA A 146 9.70 12.16 5.24
C ALA A 146 10.95 12.97 5.60
N LEU A 147 12.10 12.34 5.43
CA LEU A 147 13.41 12.99 5.61
C LEU A 147 13.89 13.59 4.29
N PHE A 148 14.59 14.71 4.38
CA PHE A 148 15.36 15.27 3.26
C PHE A 148 16.61 15.98 3.79
N VAL A 149 17.63 16.14 2.92
CA VAL A 149 18.95 16.69 3.26
C VAL A 149 19.15 18.04 2.56
N PRO A 150 18.88 19.18 3.22
CA PRO A 150 18.94 20.50 2.59
C PRO A 150 20.37 21.01 2.37
N SER A 151 21.37 20.44 3.07
CA SER A 151 22.75 20.89 3.00
C SER A 151 23.55 20.26 1.87
N ARG A 152 24.66 20.89 1.50
CA ARG A 152 25.60 20.31 0.52
C ARG A 152 26.27 19.05 1.08
N PRO A 153 26.60 18.06 0.23
CA PRO A 153 26.56 18.11 -1.26
C PRO A 153 25.16 17.90 -1.87
N SER A 154 24.19 17.33 -1.16
CA SER A 154 22.89 16.97 -1.73
C SER A 154 22.06 18.21 -2.11
N SER A 155 22.02 19.23 -1.23
CA SER A 155 21.27 20.48 -1.44
C SER A 155 19.83 20.25 -1.89
N GLU A 156 19.13 19.28 -1.28
CA GLU A 156 17.77 18.91 -1.62
C GLU A 156 16.81 20.06 -1.30
N PRO A 157 16.00 20.49 -2.27
CA PRO A 157 14.98 21.48 -2.00
C PRO A 157 13.88 20.89 -1.10
N THR A 158 13.21 21.73 -0.32
CA THR A 158 12.09 21.33 0.56
C THR A 158 10.98 20.59 -0.19
N ASP A 159 10.85 20.80 -1.49
CA ASP A 159 9.89 20.12 -2.36
C ASP A 159 10.11 18.61 -2.41
N ILE A 160 11.35 18.14 -2.30
CA ILE A 160 11.66 16.71 -2.24
C ILE A 160 11.04 16.09 -0.98
N GLY A 161 11.21 16.73 0.18
CA GLY A 161 10.57 16.29 1.42
C GLY A 161 9.04 16.30 1.33
N ARG A 162 8.46 17.35 0.70
CA ARG A 162 7.02 17.44 0.49
C ARG A 162 6.49 16.32 -0.41
N ILE A 163 7.13 16.05 -1.54
CA ILE A 163 6.73 14.98 -2.46
C ILE A 163 6.81 13.62 -1.75
N ALA A 164 7.89 13.37 -1.03
CA ALA A 164 8.08 12.10 -0.31
C ALA A 164 7.00 11.88 0.76
N VAL A 165 6.69 12.90 1.59
CA VAL A 165 5.64 12.75 2.61
C VAL A 165 4.25 12.58 2.01
N VAL A 166 3.96 13.25 0.89
CA VAL A 166 2.69 13.10 0.17
C VAL A 166 2.51 11.68 -0.36
N GLN A 167 3.57 11.08 -0.92
CA GLN A 167 3.54 9.69 -1.38
C GLN A 167 3.36 8.71 -0.22
N ASN A 168 4.10 8.87 0.87
CA ASN A 168 3.95 8.04 2.06
C ASN A 168 2.52 8.12 2.60
N LEU A 169 1.97 9.34 2.74
CA LEU A 169 0.58 9.54 3.18
C LEU A 169 -0.43 8.87 2.26
N ALA A 170 -0.25 8.98 0.94
CA ALA A 170 -1.15 8.35 -0.02
C ALA A 170 -1.16 6.83 0.13
N THR A 171 0.02 6.21 0.22
CA THR A 171 0.16 4.76 0.43
C THR A 171 -0.49 4.34 1.75
N ASP A 172 -0.22 5.05 2.84
CA ASP A 172 -0.75 4.72 4.16
C ASP A 172 -2.26 4.91 4.24
N ILE A 173 -2.82 5.98 3.65
CA ILE A 173 -4.27 6.22 3.60
C ILE A 173 -4.96 5.12 2.80
N VAL A 174 -4.45 4.78 1.61
CA VAL A 174 -5.04 3.75 0.75
C VAL A 174 -4.93 2.36 1.40
N ALA A 175 -3.83 2.06 2.10
CA ALA A 175 -3.71 0.83 2.88
C ALA A 175 -4.81 0.72 3.97
N ASN A 176 -5.23 1.84 4.57
CA ASN A 176 -6.32 1.86 5.55
C ASN A 176 -7.73 1.64 4.95
N LEU A 177 -7.90 1.65 3.62
CA LEU A 177 -9.16 1.29 2.95
C LEU A 177 -9.40 -0.23 2.90
N GLN A 178 -8.48 -1.05 3.39
CA GLN A 178 -8.59 -2.51 3.40
C GLN A 178 -9.63 -3.06 4.40
N GLY A 179 -10.37 -2.20 5.08
CA GLY A 179 -11.37 -2.60 6.07
C GLY A 179 -10.83 -2.68 7.49
N ASN A 180 -11.76 -2.63 8.44
CA ASN A 180 -11.43 -2.65 9.86
C ASN A 180 -10.99 -4.07 10.27
N TRP A 181 -9.85 -4.15 10.88
CA TRP A 181 -9.38 -5.32 11.64
C TRP A 181 -9.97 -5.29 13.03
#